data_3801b8cefdb5f3194b94cebd84b29ccf
#
_entry.id   3801b8cefdb5f3194b94cebd84b29ccf
#
_cell.length_a   1.000
_cell.length_b   1.000
_cell.length_c   1.000
_cell.angle_alpha   90.00
_cell.angle_beta   90.00
_cell.angle_gamma   90.00
#
_symmetry.space_group_name_H-M   'P 1'
#
loop_
_entity.id
_entity.type
_entity.pdbx_description
1 polymer ?
#
loop_
_entity_poly.entity_id
_entity_poly.type
_entity_poly.pdbx_seq_one_letter_code
_entity_poly.pdbx_strand_id
1 'polypeptide(L)'
;TLPKVYFITFFFLLFNFTASFSYELKNCNNFNSLNHKNESNYLPIKSIDIKINEYKKWQVNNIRILTNTSHLIPDRFKGKFNAKVKVKYDNNIICNIEAKVRTHGDLKDHIYYEDGKVFQSLDVRLEDGHINNITKFKLFLSKTRGVDEDEVFMTELLRQLNFISPRTQIVEVNVNGERNKMLFQEKTSKELLEFHKRREGPILEGDEKYMMKFSSEVKNYEGRNWGEIFRVSELGSKIQLAKVTNSKWAMKNNTFKKSAFRALDKLNFAYLVYLNNFNDNRNKFSFLDYHLDNK
;
A
#
# COMPACT_ATOMS: atom_id res chain seq x y z
N THR A 1 12.77 -67.93 -48.34
CA THR A 1 12.05 -66.64 -48.17
C THR A 1 11.53 -66.48 -46.75
N LEU A 2 12.25 -65.72 -45.93
CA LEU A 2 11.90 -65.41 -44.58
C LEU A 2 10.88 -64.24 -44.55
N PRO A 3 9.80 -64.23 -43.70
CA PRO A 3 8.90 -63.10 -43.57
C PRO A 3 9.50 -62.02 -42.66
N LYS A 4 9.42 -60.79 -43.17
CA LYS A 4 9.80 -59.60 -42.40
C LYS A 4 8.79 -59.35 -41.26
N VAL A 5 9.29 -59.51 -40.01
CA VAL A 5 8.54 -59.10 -38.83
C VAL A 5 8.73 -57.59 -38.64
N TYR A 6 7.67 -56.80 -38.80
CA TYR A 6 7.67 -55.39 -38.45
C TYR A 6 7.44 -55.27 -36.95
N PHE A 7 8.47 -54.81 -36.23
CA PHE A 7 8.37 -54.43 -34.82
C PHE A 7 7.78 -53.03 -34.80
N ILE A 8 6.49 -52.92 -34.49
CA ILE A 8 5.83 -51.64 -34.23
C ILE A 8 6.10 -51.29 -32.77
N THR A 9 7.11 -50.49 -32.52
CA THR A 9 7.36 -49.87 -31.22
C THR A 9 6.31 -48.77 -30.99
N PHE A 10 5.30 -49.11 -30.20
CA PHE A 10 4.29 -48.16 -29.73
C PHE A 10 4.93 -47.28 -28.64
N PHE A 11 5.38 -46.08 -29.03
CA PHE A 11 5.93 -45.10 -28.09
C PHE A 11 4.74 -44.48 -27.34
N PHE A 12 4.44 -44.98 -26.15
CA PHE A 12 3.52 -44.32 -25.19
C PHE A 12 4.24 -43.07 -24.66
N LEU A 13 4.00 -41.91 -25.29
CA LEU A 13 4.24 -40.61 -24.71
C LEU A 13 3.26 -40.45 -23.54
N LEU A 14 3.70 -40.80 -22.35
CA LEU A 14 3.07 -40.43 -21.09
C LEU A 14 3.20 -38.90 -20.97
N PHE A 15 2.24 -38.17 -21.53
CA PHE A 15 2.01 -36.80 -21.15
C PHE A 15 1.55 -36.81 -19.67
N ASN A 16 2.50 -36.57 -18.78
CA ASN A 16 2.16 -36.22 -17.42
C ASN A 16 1.43 -34.88 -17.44
N PHE A 17 0.13 -34.90 -17.66
CA PHE A 17 -0.76 -33.79 -17.36
C PHE A 17 -0.77 -33.66 -15.83
N THR A 18 0.14 -32.87 -15.27
CA THR A 18 -0.04 -32.36 -13.90
C THR A 18 -1.25 -31.44 -13.95
N ALA A 19 -2.43 -31.98 -13.66
CA ALA A 19 -3.60 -31.18 -13.44
C ALA A 19 -3.32 -30.28 -12.23
N SER A 20 -3.04 -29.02 -12.50
CA SER A 20 -2.86 -28.02 -11.46
C SER A 20 -4.24 -27.75 -10.85
N PHE A 21 -4.59 -28.45 -9.78
CA PHE A 21 -5.80 -28.20 -9.03
C PHE A 21 -5.69 -26.84 -8.35
N SER A 22 -6.52 -25.88 -8.77
CA SER A 22 -6.71 -24.64 -8.05
C SER A 22 -7.82 -24.82 -7.01
N TYR A 23 -7.53 -24.53 -5.76
CA TYR A 23 -8.50 -24.59 -4.67
C TYR A 23 -9.11 -23.19 -4.46
N GLU A 24 -10.39 -23.04 -4.74
CA GLU A 24 -11.11 -21.76 -4.66
C GLU A 24 -11.85 -21.63 -3.33
N LEU A 25 -11.54 -20.61 -2.56
CA LEU A 25 -12.15 -20.28 -1.27
C LEU A 25 -13.04 -19.05 -1.40
N LYS A 26 -14.21 -19.06 -0.73
CA LYS A 26 -15.12 -17.92 -0.70
C LYS A 26 -14.47 -16.69 -0.03
N ASN A 27 -13.74 -16.90 1.05
CA ASN A 27 -12.90 -15.92 1.72
C ASN A 27 -11.72 -16.66 2.35
N CYS A 28 -10.61 -15.98 2.57
CA CYS A 28 -9.43 -16.62 3.15
C CYS A 28 -9.47 -16.77 4.68
N ASN A 29 -10.60 -16.59 5.34
CA ASN A 29 -10.72 -16.63 6.80
C ASN A 29 -10.31 -17.98 7.41
N ASN A 30 -10.55 -19.07 6.70
CA ASN A 30 -10.20 -20.42 7.17
C ASN A 30 -8.77 -20.84 6.82
N PHE A 31 -8.01 -19.98 6.15
CA PHE A 31 -6.67 -20.31 5.65
C PHE A 31 -5.64 -20.48 6.77
N ASN A 32 -5.79 -19.75 7.86
CA ASN A 32 -4.90 -19.84 9.02
C ASN A 32 -4.99 -21.20 9.76
N SER A 33 -6.08 -21.95 9.59
CA SER A 33 -6.25 -23.26 10.24
C SER A 33 -5.44 -24.38 9.59
N LEU A 34 -5.05 -24.22 8.32
CA LEU A 34 -4.35 -25.25 7.55
C LEU A 34 -2.82 -25.23 7.72
N ASN A 35 -2.22 -24.13 8.19
CA ASN A 35 -0.77 -23.91 8.19
C ASN A 35 -0.16 -23.51 9.55
N HIS A 36 -0.72 -23.95 10.68
CA HIS A 36 -0.27 -23.57 12.03
C HIS A 36 1.13 -24.04 12.47
N LYS A 37 1.95 -24.61 11.60
CA LYS A 37 3.24 -25.21 12.02
C LYS A 37 4.52 -24.43 11.66
N ASN A 38 4.46 -23.35 10.87
CA ASN A 38 5.66 -22.59 10.51
C ASN A 38 5.49 -21.08 10.71
N GLU A 39 6.45 -20.44 11.34
CA GLU A 39 6.46 -19.00 11.70
C GLU A 39 6.46 -18.02 10.52
N SER A 40 6.58 -18.48 9.27
CA SER A 40 6.52 -17.66 8.06
C SER A 40 5.23 -17.92 7.26
N ASN A 41 4.08 -17.60 7.85
CA ASN A 41 2.76 -17.77 7.19
C ASN A 41 2.46 -16.70 6.13
N TYR A 42 3.47 -16.09 5.50
CA TYR A 42 3.28 -15.18 4.40
C TYR A 42 3.31 -15.95 3.08
N LEU A 43 2.15 -16.02 2.41
CA LEU A 43 2.09 -16.61 1.08
C LEU A 43 2.31 -15.55 0.02
N PRO A 44 3.28 -15.76 -0.88
CA PRO A 44 3.48 -14.87 -2.01
C PRO A 44 2.21 -14.76 -2.85
N ILE A 45 1.84 -13.52 -3.18
CA ILE A 45 0.69 -13.22 -4.04
C ILE A 45 1.17 -13.29 -5.48
N LYS A 46 0.56 -14.17 -6.26
CA LYS A 46 0.84 -14.29 -7.69
C LYS A 46 0.11 -13.22 -8.50
N SER A 47 -1.18 -13.05 -8.25
CA SER A 47 -1.98 -12.03 -8.94
C SER A 47 -3.20 -11.61 -8.16
N ILE A 48 -3.70 -10.41 -8.46
CA ILE A 48 -4.92 -9.83 -7.91
C ILE A 48 -5.82 -9.37 -9.05
N ASP A 49 -7.02 -9.97 -9.15
CA ASP A 49 -8.06 -9.51 -10.07
C ASP A 49 -9.09 -8.69 -9.29
N ILE A 50 -9.38 -7.48 -9.75
CA ILE A 50 -10.35 -6.56 -9.15
C ILE A 50 -11.46 -6.30 -10.15
N LYS A 51 -12.68 -6.69 -9.79
CA LYS A 51 -13.88 -6.42 -10.57
C LYS A 51 -14.72 -5.36 -9.86
N ILE A 52 -14.68 -4.13 -10.37
CA ILE A 52 -15.47 -3.01 -9.86
C ILE A 52 -16.88 -3.10 -10.41
N ASN A 53 -17.90 -3.10 -9.53
CA ASN A 53 -19.29 -3.37 -9.91
C ASN A 53 -19.86 -2.29 -10.83
N GLU A 54 -19.65 -1.01 -10.50
CA GLU A 54 -20.14 0.14 -11.28
C GLU A 54 -19.03 0.70 -12.20
N TYR A 55 -18.46 -0.15 -13.05
CA TYR A 55 -17.26 0.19 -13.83
C TYR A 55 -17.44 1.42 -14.71
N LYS A 56 -18.62 1.61 -15.34
CA LYS A 56 -18.88 2.82 -16.14
C LYS A 56 -18.78 4.11 -15.30
N LYS A 57 -19.35 4.12 -14.09
CA LYS A 57 -19.22 5.26 -13.17
C LYS A 57 -17.79 5.48 -12.74
N TRP A 58 -17.06 4.40 -12.50
CA TRP A 58 -15.63 4.42 -12.20
C TRP A 58 -14.83 5.08 -13.32
N GLN A 59 -15.04 4.66 -14.57
CA GLN A 59 -14.37 5.25 -15.73
C GLN A 59 -14.70 6.74 -15.89
N VAL A 60 -15.97 7.13 -15.77
CA VAL A 60 -16.38 8.55 -15.81
C VAL A 60 -15.68 9.36 -14.72
N ASN A 61 -15.56 8.80 -13.51
CA ASN A 61 -14.85 9.46 -12.42
C ASN A 61 -13.35 9.65 -12.75
N ASN A 62 -12.72 8.65 -13.34
CA ASN A 62 -11.31 8.71 -13.74
C ASN A 62 -11.07 9.78 -14.84
N ILE A 63 -11.96 9.84 -15.82
CA ILE A 63 -11.90 10.89 -16.86
C ILE A 63 -12.02 12.28 -16.21
N ARG A 64 -12.93 12.45 -15.24
CA ARG A 64 -13.06 13.73 -14.51
C ARG A 64 -11.80 14.09 -13.72
N ILE A 65 -11.08 13.13 -13.17
CA ILE A 65 -9.79 13.37 -12.52
C ILE A 65 -8.77 13.84 -13.56
N LEU A 66 -8.66 13.13 -14.68
CA LEU A 66 -7.67 13.42 -15.73
C LEU A 66 -7.90 14.80 -16.37
N THR A 67 -9.17 15.16 -16.64
CA THR A 67 -9.54 16.42 -17.29
C THR A 67 -9.62 17.62 -16.34
N ASN A 68 -9.56 17.42 -15.04
CA ASN A 68 -9.54 18.51 -14.08
C ASN A 68 -8.25 19.34 -14.23
N THR A 69 -8.32 20.64 -14.07
CA THR A 69 -7.16 21.56 -14.23
C THR A 69 -6.20 21.52 -13.04
N SER A 70 -6.66 21.10 -11.86
CA SER A 70 -5.82 20.97 -10.67
C SER A 70 -4.80 19.83 -10.80
N HIS A 71 -3.58 20.03 -10.31
CA HIS A 71 -2.59 18.97 -10.15
C HIS A 71 -2.96 18.00 -9.02
N LEU A 72 -3.82 18.43 -8.09
CA LEU A 72 -4.34 17.58 -7.01
C LEU A 72 -5.59 16.82 -7.48
N ILE A 73 -5.75 15.62 -7.00
CA ILE A 73 -6.99 14.84 -7.15
C ILE A 73 -7.99 15.33 -6.09
N PRO A 74 -9.07 16.04 -6.47
CA PRO A 74 -10.05 16.53 -5.51
C PRO A 74 -10.71 15.41 -4.74
N ASP A 75 -10.96 15.60 -3.43
CA ASP A 75 -11.57 14.59 -2.56
C ASP A 75 -12.93 14.10 -3.05
N ARG A 76 -13.70 14.95 -3.75
CA ARG A 76 -15.00 14.58 -4.38
C ARG A 76 -14.87 13.45 -5.41
N PHE A 77 -13.68 13.22 -5.98
CA PHE A 77 -13.41 12.16 -6.95
C PHE A 77 -12.81 10.91 -6.30
N LYS A 78 -12.53 10.93 -4.99
CA LYS A 78 -12.01 9.79 -4.22
C LYS A 78 -13.13 8.94 -3.59
N GLY A 79 -14.30 8.89 -4.23
CA GLY A 79 -15.43 8.05 -3.80
C GLY A 79 -15.06 6.56 -3.82
N LYS A 80 -15.67 5.79 -2.91
CA LYS A 80 -15.48 4.35 -2.83
C LYS A 80 -16.48 3.63 -3.73
N PHE A 81 -16.01 2.61 -4.43
CA PHE A 81 -16.79 1.72 -5.28
C PHE A 81 -16.76 0.31 -4.71
N ASN A 82 -17.88 -0.39 -4.74
CA ASN A 82 -17.93 -1.81 -4.40
C ASN A 82 -17.24 -2.63 -5.48
N ALA A 83 -16.47 -3.61 -5.06
CA ALA A 83 -15.70 -4.46 -5.94
C ALA A 83 -15.56 -5.88 -5.37
N LYS A 84 -15.26 -6.83 -6.26
CA LYS A 84 -14.83 -8.18 -5.90
C LYS A 84 -13.34 -8.29 -6.17
N VAL A 85 -12.60 -8.78 -5.19
CA VAL A 85 -11.16 -9.01 -5.27
C VAL A 85 -10.92 -10.50 -5.28
N LYS A 86 -10.30 -10.99 -6.35
CA LYS A 86 -9.86 -12.37 -6.47
C LYS A 86 -8.35 -12.39 -6.36
N VAL A 87 -7.83 -13.07 -5.35
CA VAL A 87 -6.39 -13.19 -5.09
C VAL A 87 -5.96 -14.61 -5.43
N LYS A 88 -4.92 -14.74 -6.21
CA LYS A 88 -4.27 -16.01 -6.51
C LYS A 88 -2.88 -16.01 -5.86
N TYR A 89 -2.62 -17.04 -5.07
CA TYR A 89 -1.31 -17.28 -4.44
C TYR A 89 -0.45 -18.24 -5.28
N ASP A 90 0.84 -18.30 -5.01
CA ASP A 90 1.78 -19.17 -5.74
C ASP A 90 1.46 -20.66 -5.60
N ASN A 91 0.88 -21.07 -4.49
CA ASN A 91 0.40 -22.44 -4.25
C ASN A 91 -0.93 -22.77 -4.91
N ASN A 92 -1.41 -21.92 -5.86
CA ASN A 92 -2.68 -22.04 -6.58
C ASN A 92 -3.94 -21.95 -5.72
N ILE A 93 -3.85 -21.48 -4.47
CA ILE A 93 -5.03 -21.12 -3.69
C ILE A 93 -5.60 -19.81 -4.25
N ILE A 94 -6.91 -19.77 -4.37
CA ILE A 94 -7.66 -18.63 -4.86
C ILE A 94 -8.66 -18.19 -3.80
N CYS A 95 -8.66 -16.89 -3.46
CA CYS A 95 -9.62 -16.29 -2.54
C CYS A 95 -10.47 -15.25 -3.26
N ASN A 96 -11.79 -15.30 -3.04
CA ASN A 96 -12.73 -14.30 -3.53
C ASN A 96 -13.26 -13.49 -2.34
N ILE A 97 -13.07 -12.19 -2.35
CA ILE A 97 -13.31 -11.31 -1.22
C ILE A 97 -14.09 -10.08 -1.69
N GLU A 98 -15.15 -9.71 -0.98
CA GLU A 98 -15.84 -8.44 -1.22
C GLU A 98 -14.97 -7.27 -0.73
N ALA A 99 -14.97 -6.17 -1.47
CA ALA A 99 -14.10 -5.05 -1.19
C ALA A 99 -14.72 -3.70 -1.56
N LYS A 100 -14.12 -2.64 -1.01
CA LYS A 100 -14.30 -1.27 -1.46
C LYS A 100 -12.98 -0.74 -2.01
N VAL A 101 -13.06 -0.16 -3.20
CA VAL A 101 -11.90 0.36 -3.93
C VAL A 101 -12.11 1.83 -4.21
N ARG A 102 -11.06 2.63 -4.13
CA ARG A 102 -11.03 4.03 -4.58
C ARG A 102 -9.70 4.34 -5.22
N THR A 103 -9.64 5.41 -6.02
CA THR A 103 -8.38 5.96 -6.50
C THR A 103 -7.52 6.40 -5.31
N HIS A 104 -6.25 6.01 -5.31
CA HIS A 104 -5.25 6.44 -4.34
C HIS A 104 -4.46 7.63 -4.89
N GLY A 105 -3.88 8.39 -3.96
CA GLY A 105 -3.00 9.52 -4.24
C GLY A 105 -3.68 10.88 -4.07
N ASP A 106 -2.86 11.87 -3.79
CA ASP A 106 -3.27 13.27 -3.72
C ASP A 106 -2.87 14.02 -4.99
N LEU A 107 -1.85 13.56 -5.70
CA LEU A 107 -1.37 14.08 -6.97
C LEU A 107 -1.87 13.25 -8.15
N LYS A 108 -1.91 13.86 -9.34
CA LYS A 108 -2.32 13.18 -10.57
C LYS A 108 -1.28 12.24 -11.17
N ASP A 109 -0.07 12.17 -10.63
CA ASP A 109 0.92 11.13 -10.95
C ASP A 109 0.44 9.72 -10.62
N HIS A 110 -0.57 9.59 -9.74
CA HIS A 110 -1.26 8.35 -9.43
C HIS A 110 -2.30 7.89 -10.45
N ILE A 111 -2.48 8.59 -11.56
CA ILE A 111 -3.42 8.23 -12.62
C ILE A 111 -2.90 8.73 -13.96
N TYR A 112 -2.94 7.88 -14.98
CA TYR A 112 -2.57 8.26 -16.34
C TYR A 112 -3.43 7.54 -17.38
N TYR A 113 -3.43 8.08 -18.59
CA TYR A 113 -4.09 7.51 -19.75
C TYR A 113 -3.01 7.07 -20.75
N GLU A 114 -3.08 5.83 -21.20
CA GLU A 114 -2.16 5.24 -22.16
C GLU A 114 -2.90 4.17 -22.98
N ASP A 115 -2.73 4.17 -24.30
CA ASP A 115 -3.29 3.19 -25.24
C ASP A 115 -4.81 2.95 -25.07
N GLY A 116 -5.59 4.00 -24.91
CA GLY A 116 -7.04 3.91 -24.76
C GLY A 116 -7.52 3.50 -23.36
N LYS A 117 -6.62 3.34 -22.39
CA LYS A 117 -6.88 2.80 -21.06
C LYS A 117 -6.47 3.78 -19.97
N VAL A 118 -7.16 3.70 -18.84
CA VAL A 118 -6.82 4.49 -17.66
C VAL A 118 -6.20 3.59 -16.61
N PHE A 119 -4.99 3.90 -16.21
CA PHE A 119 -4.28 3.23 -15.12
C PHE A 119 -4.22 4.13 -13.90
N GLN A 120 -4.35 3.54 -12.70
CA GLN A 120 -4.37 4.30 -11.47
C GLN A 120 -3.91 3.50 -10.26
N SER A 121 -3.32 4.19 -9.31
CA SER A 121 -3.06 3.64 -7.99
C SER A 121 -4.36 3.50 -7.20
N LEU A 122 -4.50 2.42 -6.43
CA LEU A 122 -5.72 2.05 -5.73
C LEU A 122 -5.53 1.99 -4.21
N ASP A 123 -6.55 2.39 -3.47
CA ASP A 123 -6.71 2.13 -2.03
C ASP A 123 -7.82 1.09 -1.90
N VAL A 124 -7.49 -0.10 -1.41
CA VAL A 124 -8.38 -1.25 -1.31
C VAL A 124 -8.65 -1.56 0.15
N ARG A 125 -9.93 -1.78 0.46
CA ARG A 125 -10.38 -2.27 1.75
C ARG A 125 -11.22 -3.52 1.55
N LEU A 126 -10.80 -4.64 2.10
CA LEU A 126 -11.54 -5.89 2.13
C LEU A 126 -12.65 -5.81 3.18
N GLU A 127 -13.83 -6.36 2.88
CA GLU A 127 -15.00 -6.26 3.74
C GLU A 127 -15.30 -7.57 4.50
N ASP A 128 -14.97 -8.72 3.91
CA ASP A 128 -15.32 -10.04 4.46
C ASP A 128 -14.18 -11.06 4.51
N GLY A 129 -12.93 -10.61 4.34
CA GLY A 129 -11.77 -11.49 4.34
C GLY A 129 -10.46 -10.74 4.49
N HIS A 130 -9.36 -11.44 4.27
CA HIS A 130 -8.02 -10.87 4.35
C HIS A 130 -7.05 -11.51 3.35
N ILE A 131 -5.97 -10.82 3.04
CA ILE A 131 -4.82 -11.31 2.30
C ILE A 131 -3.65 -11.39 3.29
N ASN A 132 -3.20 -12.58 3.67
CA ASN A 132 -2.12 -12.73 4.67
C ASN A 132 -2.39 -11.92 5.97
N ASN A 133 -3.62 -11.92 6.47
CA ASN A 133 -4.10 -11.10 7.61
C ASN A 133 -4.10 -9.58 7.33
N ILE A 134 -3.99 -9.14 6.07
CA ILE A 134 -4.11 -7.75 5.66
C ILE A 134 -5.53 -7.50 5.19
N THR A 135 -6.23 -6.53 5.79
CA THR A 135 -7.58 -6.13 5.39
C THR A 135 -7.60 -4.84 4.57
N LYS A 136 -6.51 -4.06 4.59
CA LYS A 136 -6.38 -2.80 3.87
C LYS A 136 -5.01 -2.70 3.24
N PHE A 137 -4.97 -2.39 1.97
CA PHE A 137 -3.72 -2.25 1.23
C PHE A 137 -3.84 -1.21 0.13
N LYS A 138 -2.72 -0.84 -0.42
CA LYS A 138 -2.58 0.04 -1.58
C LYS A 138 -1.98 -0.76 -2.72
N LEU A 139 -2.37 -0.43 -3.93
CA LEU A 139 -1.73 -0.89 -5.17
C LEU A 139 -1.21 0.34 -5.88
N PHE A 140 0.12 0.47 -5.93
CA PHE A 140 0.75 1.61 -6.56
C PHE A 140 1.18 1.28 -7.98
N LEU A 141 0.99 2.25 -8.87
CA LEU A 141 1.60 2.19 -10.20
C LEU A 141 3.12 2.31 -10.06
N SER A 142 3.88 1.52 -10.79
CA SER A 142 5.34 1.55 -10.78
C SER A 142 5.89 2.94 -11.11
N LYS A 143 5.27 3.65 -12.05
CA LYS A 143 5.66 5.02 -12.45
C LYS A 143 5.58 6.05 -11.31
N THR A 144 4.84 5.77 -10.22
CA THR A 144 4.64 6.73 -9.11
C THR A 144 5.62 6.55 -7.96
N ARG A 145 6.31 5.41 -7.90
CA ARG A 145 7.20 5.04 -6.80
C ARG A 145 8.68 4.95 -7.21
N GLY A 146 9.00 5.24 -8.46
CA GLY A 146 10.34 5.07 -8.97
C GLY A 146 10.66 3.59 -9.22
N VAL A 147 11.56 3.02 -8.45
CA VAL A 147 11.96 1.60 -8.58
C VAL A 147 11.21 0.77 -7.53
N ASP A 148 10.27 -0.05 -7.97
CA ASP A 148 9.42 -0.87 -7.08
C ASP A 148 10.23 -1.86 -6.23
N GLU A 149 11.28 -2.42 -6.81
CA GLU A 149 12.21 -3.35 -6.15
C GLU A 149 12.89 -2.69 -4.95
N ASP A 150 13.26 -1.42 -5.05
CA ASP A 150 13.88 -0.66 -3.95
C ASP A 150 12.93 -0.51 -2.77
N GLU A 151 11.64 -0.24 -3.02
CA GLU A 151 10.64 -0.15 -1.96
C GLU A 151 10.43 -1.51 -1.26
N VAL A 152 10.38 -2.60 -2.03
CA VAL A 152 10.29 -3.97 -1.46
C VAL A 152 11.53 -4.29 -0.64
N PHE A 153 12.72 -4.00 -1.16
CA PHE A 153 13.98 -4.22 -0.46
C PHE A 153 14.06 -3.40 0.85
N MET A 154 13.75 -2.11 0.79
CA MET A 154 13.81 -1.23 1.96
C MET A 154 12.82 -1.62 3.05
N THR A 155 11.59 -1.97 2.68
CA THR A 155 10.59 -2.39 3.67
C THR A 155 10.96 -3.72 4.30
N GLU A 156 11.58 -4.65 3.56
CA GLU A 156 12.10 -5.91 4.08
C GLU A 156 13.29 -5.66 5.01
N LEU A 157 14.26 -4.85 4.60
CA LEU A 157 15.42 -4.47 5.42
C LEU A 157 14.98 -3.87 6.76
N LEU A 158 14.02 -2.93 6.74
CA LEU A 158 13.49 -2.33 7.96
C LEU A 158 12.84 -3.38 8.88
N ARG A 159 12.13 -4.37 8.33
CA ARG A 159 11.57 -5.48 9.12
C ARG A 159 12.66 -6.33 9.76
N GLN A 160 13.71 -6.66 9.01
CA GLN A 160 14.85 -7.43 9.55
C GLN A 160 15.57 -6.67 10.68
N LEU A 161 15.59 -5.34 10.61
CA LEU A 161 16.08 -4.46 11.67
C LEU A 161 15.05 -4.24 12.81
N ASN A 162 13.93 -4.96 12.81
CA ASN A 162 12.86 -4.88 13.81
C ASN A 162 12.12 -3.54 13.88
N PHE A 163 12.15 -2.76 12.79
CA PHE A 163 11.28 -1.59 12.63
C PHE A 163 9.88 -2.01 12.17
N ILE A 164 8.88 -1.20 12.54
CA ILE A 164 7.51 -1.37 12.02
C ILE A 164 7.51 -0.92 10.56
N SER A 165 7.43 -1.87 9.65
CA SER A 165 7.43 -1.62 8.22
C SER A 165 6.32 -2.40 7.52
N PRO A 166 5.62 -1.82 6.52
CA PRO A 166 4.55 -2.51 5.81
C PRO A 166 5.08 -3.69 5.01
N ARG A 167 4.25 -4.71 4.85
CA ARG A 167 4.52 -5.81 3.92
C ARG A 167 4.29 -5.30 2.51
N THR A 168 5.28 -5.48 1.65
CA THR A 168 5.26 -5.03 0.26
C THR A 168 5.62 -6.17 -0.68
N GLN A 169 5.04 -6.17 -1.86
CA GLN A 169 5.32 -7.14 -2.90
C GLN A 169 4.94 -6.56 -4.26
N ILE A 170 5.69 -6.88 -5.30
CA ILE A 170 5.28 -6.60 -6.68
C ILE A 170 4.31 -7.71 -7.13
N VAL A 171 3.17 -7.32 -7.68
CA VAL A 171 2.10 -8.23 -8.08
C VAL A 171 1.53 -7.89 -9.45
N GLU A 172 1.08 -8.91 -10.18
CA GLU A 172 0.25 -8.71 -11.36
C GLU A 172 -1.18 -8.35 -10.92
N VAL A 173 -1.69 -7.22 -11.40
CA VAL A 173 -3.02 -6.73 -11.08
C VAL A 173 -3.84 -6.59 -12.36
N ASN A 174 -5.09 -7.06 -12.29
CA ASN A 174 -6.06 -6.89 -13.36
C ASN A 174 -7.28 -6.15 -12.82
N VAL A 175 -7.56 -4.96 -13.33
CA VAL A 175 -8.73 -4.16 -12.94
C VAL A 175 -9.73 -4.14 -14.09
N ASN A 176 -10.81 -4.89 -13.99
CA ASN A 176 -11.85 -5.00 -15.02
C ASN A 176 -11.34 -5.31 -16.44
N GLY A 177 -10.26 -6.11 -16.56
CA GLY A 177 -9.63 -6.47 -17.83
C GLY A 177 -8.33 -5.72 -18.14
N GLU A 178 -8.05 -4.61 -17.45
CA GLU A 178 -6.82 -3.84 -17.61
C GLU A 178 -5.72 -4.40 -16.71
N ARG A 179 -4.68 -4.96 -17.31
CA ARG A 179 -3.56 -5.60 -16.59
C ARG A 179 -2.40 -4.62 -16.43
N ASN A 180 -1.81 -4.63 -15.23
CA ASN A 180 -0.60 -3.89 -14.92
C ASN A 180 0.19 -4.58 -13.81
N LYS A 181 1.49 -4.33 -13.77
CA LYS A 181 2.36 -4.72 -12.66
C LYS A 181 2.33 -3.58 -11.63
N MET A 182 2.00 -3.89 -10.39
CA MET A 182 1.82 -2.87 -9.35
C MET A 182 2.52 -3.29 -8.06
N LEU A 183 2.92 -2.30 -7.28
CA LEU A 183 3.42 -2.51 -5.94
C LEU A 183 2.24 -2.66 -4.96
N PHE A 184 2.07 -3.86 -4.42
CA PHE A 184 1.20 -4.11 -3.28
C PHE A 184 1.89 -3.62 -2.02
N GLN A 185 1.20 -2.79 -1.22
CA GLN A 185 1.70 -2.32 0.06
C GLN A 185 0.59 -2.38 1.11
N GLU A 186 0.88 -3.06 2.22
CA GLU A 186 0.01 -3.06 3.39
C GLU A 186 -0.21 -1.63 3.90
N LYS A 187 -1.44 -1.30 4.26
CA LYS A 187 -1.76 -0.01 4.85
C LYS A 187 -1.42 0.00 6.34
N THR A 188 -0.91 1.13 6.82
CA THR A 188 -0.66 1.37 8.24
C THR A 188 -1.98 1.28 9.02
N SER A 189 -2.21 0.13 9.64
CA SER A 189 -3.43 -0.20 10.37
C SER A 189 -3.09 -1.06 11.59
N LYS A 190 -4.12 -1.46 12.33
CA LYS A 190 -3.94 -2.31 13.51
C LYS A 190 -3.30 -3.66 13.14
N GLU A 191 -3.63 -4.23 11.98
CA GLU A 191 -3.11 -5.49 11.48
C GLU A 191 -1.58 -5.44 11.29
N LEU A 192 -1.05 -4.29 10.85
CA LEU A 192 0.39 -4.05 10.79
C LEU A 192 1.05 -4.11 12.18
N LEU A 193 0.44 -3.50 13.19
CA LEU A 193 0.95 -3.55 14.56
C LEU A 193 0.92 -4.97 15.12
N GLU A 194 -0.18 -5.70 14.88
CA GLU A 194 -0.33 -7.10 15.29
C GLU A 194 0.72 -8.01 14.64
N PHE A 195 0.97 -7.82 13.35
CA PHE A 195 2.02 -8.54 12.64
C PHE A 195 3.41 -8.32 13.27
N HIS A 196 3.71 -7.10 13.70
CA HIS A 196 4.95 -6.75 14.39
C HIS A 196 4.90 -7.04 15.90
N LYS A 197 3.90 -7.79 16.40
CA LYS A 197 3.72 -8.12 17.83
C LYS A 197 3.70 -6.86 18.73
N ARG A 198 3.16 -5.75 18.21
CA ARG A 198 3.01 -4.49 18.94
C ARG A 198 1.57 -4.32 19.43
N ARG A 199 1.41 -3.66 20.57
CA ARG A 199 0.07 -3.30 21.09
C ARG A 199 -0.60 -2.27 20.18
N GLU A 200 -1.93 -2.34 20.10
CA GLU A 200 -2.70 -1.30 19.42
C GLU A 200 -2.47 0.06 20.11
N GLY A 201 -2.06 1.04 19.34
CA GLY A 201 -1.73 2.39 19.79
C GLY A 201 -2.01 3.43 18.71
N PRO A 202 -1.67 4.71 18.94
CA PRO A 202 -1.79 5.74 17.92
C PRO A 202 -0.82 5.45 16.78
N ILE A 203 -1.33 5.50 15.56
CA ILE A 203 -0.53 5.38 14.34
C ILE A 203 -0.47 6.78 13.72
N LEU A 204 0.74 7.31 13.62
CA LEU A 204 1.00 8.62 13.03
C LEU A 204 1.48 8.46 11.60
N GLU A 205 1.01 9.33 10.73
CA GLU A 205 1.42 9.41 9.32
C GLU A 205 1.71 10.87 8.99
N GLY A 206 2.78 11.12 8.26
CA GLY A 206 3.04 12.45 7.70
C GLY A 206 1.87 12.92 6.84
N ASP A 207 1.50 14.18 6.91
CA ASP A 207 0.40 14.74 6.14
C ASP A 207 0.88 15.83 5.18
N GLU A 208 1.35 15.41 4.01
CA GLU A 208 1.79 16.30 2.94
C GLU A 208 0.65 17.14 2.32
N LYS A 209 -0.60 16.76 2.57
CA LYS A 209 -1.77 17.43 1.98
C LYS A 209 -1.85 18.91 2.37
N TYR A 210 -1.55 19.22 3.63
CA TYR A 210 -1.53 20.61 4.10
C TYR A 210 -0.39 21.39 3.47
N MET A 211 0.77 20.77 3.30
CA MET A 211 1.90 21.35 2.63
C MET A 211 1.59 21.68 1.17
N MET A 212 1.02 20.73 0.43
CA MET A 212 0.64 20.93 -0.97
C MET A 212 -0.44 22.00 -1.12
N LYS A 213 -1.42 22.03 -0.21
CA LYS A 213 -2.44 23.08 -0.20
C LYS A 213 -1.82 24.44 0.07
N PHE A 214 -0.97 24.56 1.07
CA PHE A 214 -0.28 25.80 1.39
C PHE A 214 0.58 26.30 0.23
N SER A 215 1.36 25.42 -0.39
CA SER A 215 2.20 25.81 -1.54
C SER A 215 1.39 26.26 -2.75
N SER A 216 0.19 25.73 -2.95
CA SER A 216 -0.71 26.19 -4.02
C SER A 216 -1.33 27.56 -3.74
N GLU A 217 -1.39 27.98 -2.48
CA GLU A 217 -1.90 29.27 -2.03
C GLU A 217 -0.81 30.37 -2.03
N VAL A 218 0.48 30.00 -1.99
CA VAL A 218 1.60 30.94 -2.02
C VAL A 218 1.95 31.28 -3.46
N LYS A 219 1.45 32.42 -3.94
CA LYS A 219 1.57 32.89 -5.35
C LYS A 219 2.99 33.13 -5.87
N ASN A 220 4.03 33.16 -5.04
CA ASN A 220 5.41 33.47 -5.43
C ASN A 220 6.36 32.29 -5.24
N TYR A 221 5.91 31.09 -5.58
CA TYR A 221 6.60 29.87 -5.26
C TYR A 221 7.53 29.34 -6.37
N GLU A 222 7.78 30.13 -7.38
CA GLU A 222 8.66 29.76 -8.49
C GLU A 222 10.11 29.55 -7.99
N GLY A 223 10.64 28.35 -8.17
CA GLY A 223 12.05 28.03 -8.03
C GLY A 223 12.53 27.51 -6.68
N ARG A 224 11.68 27.35 -5.65
CA ARG A 224 12.09 26.75 -4.36
C ARG A 224 11.75 25.26 -4.28
N ASN A 225 12.68 24.47 -3.77
CA ASN A 225 12.40 23.06 -3.55
C ASN A 225 11.56 22.85 -2.25
N TRP A 226 10.82 21.75 -2.18
CA TRP A 226 9.97 21.43 -1.04
C TRP A 226 10.72 21.37 0.29
N GLY A 227 11.99 20.95 0.31
CA GLY A 227 12.82 20.92 1.48
C GLY A 227 13.11 22.31 2.09
N GLU A 228 13.14 23.36 1.26
CA GLU A 228 13.31 24.73 1.73
C GLU A 228 12.06 25.29 2.40
N ILE A 229 10.87 24.89 1.96
CA ILE A 229 9.62 25.27 2.61
C ILE A 229 9.52 24.76 4.02
N PHE A 230 9.90 23.52 4.25
CA PHE A 230 9.92 22.95 5.58
C PHE A 230 10.99 23.56 6.50
N ARG A 231 12.04 24.11 5.94
CA ARG A 231 13.10 24.79 6.71
C ARG A 231 12.73 26.19 7.17
N VAL A 232 11.70 26.80 6.60
CA VAL A 232 11.24 28.11 7.06
C VAL A 232 10.50 27.90 8.40
N SER A 233 11.17 28.25 9.49
CA SER A 233 10.78 27.99 10.88
C SER A 233 9.33 28.40 11.22
N GLU A 234 8.83 29.46 10.63
CA GLU A 234 7.45 29.91 10.83
C GLU A 234 6.40 28.97 10.22
N LEU A 235 6.75 28.29 9.16
CA LEU A 235 5.88 27.29 8.51
C LEU A 235 5.83 25.98 9.27
N GLY A 236 6.97 25.51 9.75
CA GLY A 236 7.07 24.29 10.57
C GLY A 236 6.22 24.36 11.84
N SER A 237 6.08 25.54 12.45
CA SER A 237 5.25 25.73 13.63
C SER A 237 3.73 25.79 13.36
N LYS A 238 3.32 26.11 12.11
CA LYS A 238 1.92 26.26 11.71
C LYS A 238 1.36 25.08 10.93
N ILE A 239 2.22 24.20 10.40
CA ILE A 239 1.82 23.04 9.61
C ILE A 239 1.68 21.84 10.54
N GLN A 240 0.54 21.18 10.46
CA GLN A 240 0.36 19.88 11.08
C GLN A 240 1.20 18.86 10.32
N LEU A 241 2.35 18.47 10.88
CA LEU A 241 3.32 17.57 10.25
C LEU A 241 2.82 16.14 10.13
N ALA A 242 1.93 15.73 11.03
CA ALA A 242 1.41 14.39 11.08
C ALA A 242 -0.05 14.37 11.53
N LYS A 243 -0.74 13.32 11.16
CA LYS A 243 -2.09 13.01 11.59
C LYS A 243 -2.18 11.61 12.20
N VAL A 244 -3.17 11.40 13.06
CA VAL A 244 -3.50 10.08 13.58
C VAL A 244 -4.32 9.34 12.52
N THR A 245 -3.76 8.32 11.88
CA THR A 245 -4.45 7.57 10.81
C THR A 245 -5.54 6.66 11.32
N ASN A 246 -5.38 6.10 12.52
CA ASN A 246 -6.37 5.29 13.20
C ASN A 246 -7.25 6.11 14.16
N SER A 247 -7.75 7.25 13.67
CA SER A 247 -8.57 8.18 14.44
C SER A 247 -9.77 7.53 15.15
N LYS A 248 -10.38 6.51 14.56
CA LYS A 248 -11.46 5.74 15.20
C LYS A 248 -11.01 5.07 16.50
N TRP A 249 -9.77 4.57 16.56
CA TRP A 249 -9.19 4.05 17.80
C TRP A 249 -9.01 5.18 18.83
N ALA A 250 -8.41 6.30 18.43
CA ALA A 250 -8.17 7.43 19.30
C ALA A 250 -9.46 8.01 19.90
N MET A 251 -10.58 7.92 19.18
CA MET A 251 -11.88 8.44 19.63
C MET A 251 -12.70 7.45 20.46
N LYS A 252 -12.24 6.23 20.71
CA LYS A 252 -12.97 5.23 21.52
C LYS A 252 -13.15 5.68 22.97
N ASN A 253 -12.16 6.34 23.56
CA ASN A 253 -12.23 6.87 24.92
C ASN A 253 -11.20 7.99 25.16
N ASN A 254 -11.32 8.67 26.31
CA ASN A 254 -10.43 9.79 26.66
C ASN A 254 -8.96 9.36 26.86
N THR A 255 -8.69 8.14 27.35
CA THR A 255 -7.34 7.63 27.55
C THR A 255 -6.63 7.47 26.19
N PHE A 256 -7.30 6.89 25.21
CA PHE A 256 -6.76 6.72 23.86
C PHE A 256 -6.56 8.07 23.16
N LYS A 257 -7.53 9.01 23.35
CA LYS A 257 -7.41 10.37 22.84
C LYS A 257 -6.18 11.08 23.42
N LYS A 258 -5.98 11.03 24.73
CA LYS A 258 -4.79 11.59 25.40
C LYS A 258 -3.50 10.94 24.90
N SER A 259 -3.49 9.62 24.71
CA SER A 259 -2.34 8.90 24.15
C SER A 259 -1.98 9.37 22.72
N ALA A 260 -2.99 9.58 21.88
CA ALA A 260 -2.80 10.08 20.52
C ALA A 260 -2.22 11.51 20.52
N PHE A 261 -2.72 12.42 21.36
CA PHE A 261 -2.17 13.77 21.48
C PHE A 261 -0.73 13.76 21.99
N ARG A 262 -0.44 12.96 23.04
CA ARG A 262 0.94 12.84 23.53
C ARG A 262 1.91 12.32 22.47
N ALA A 263 1.47 11.39 21.62
CA ALA A 263 2.29 10.88 20.52
C ALA A 263 2.56 11.96 19.45
N LEU A 264 1.54 12.76 19.11
CA LEU A 264 1.70 13.91 18.21
C LEU A 264 2.64 14.96 18.78
N ASP A 265 2.49 15.31 20.06
CA ASP A 265 3.37 16.29 20.75
C ASP A 265 4.83 15.80 20.75
N LYS A 266 5.05 14.52 21.05
CA LYS A 266 6.41 13.92 21.00
C LYS A 266 7.00 13.98 19.59
N LEU A 267 6.22 13.66 18.56
CA LEU A 267 6.67 13.72 17.18
C LEU A 267 7.00 15.17 16.77
N ASN A 268 6.14 16.11 17.11
CA ASN A 268 6.38 17.54 16.84
C ASN A 268 7.63 18.04 17.54
N PHE A 269 7.81 17.68 18.81
CA PHE A 269 9.01 18.03 19.56
C PHE A 269 10.28 17.44 18.93
N ALA A 270 10.28 16.15 18.60
CA ALA A 270 11.41 15.50 17.95
C ALA A 270 11.76 16.14 16.61
N TYR A 271 10.74 16.55 15.84
CA TYR A 271 10.93 17.25 14.58
C TYR A 271 11.54 18.65 14.77
N LEU A 272 11.10 19.41 15.78
CA LEU A 272 11.69 20.71 16.10
C LEU A 272 13.15 20.59 16.54
N VAL A 273 13.45 19.58 17.35
CA VAL A 273 14.85 19.29 17.75
C VAL A 273 15.70 18.95 16.53
N TYR A 274 15.19 18.12 15.62
CA TYR A 274 15.87 17.78 14.38
C TYR A 274 16.15 19.03 13.52
N LEU A 275 15.16 19.91 13.33
CA LEU A 275 15.34 21.14 12.57
C LEU A 275 16.38 22.08 13.17
N ASN A 276 16.36 22.25 14.49
CA ASN A 276 17.35 23.08 15.17
C ASN A 276 18.78 22.53 15.02
N ASN A 277 18.95 21.23 15.19
CA ASN A 277 20.24 20.57 15.04
C ASN A 277 20.74 20.53 13.59
N PHE A 278 19.84 20.49 12.63
CA PHE A 278 20.19 20.53 11.21
C PHE A 278 20.73 21.89 10.78
N ASN A 279 20.23 22.98 11.39
CA ASN A 279 20.71 24.34 11.14
C ASN A 279 22.07 24.64 11.86
N ASP A 280 22.37 23.88 12.91
CA ASP A 280 23.64 23.98 13.63
C ASP A 280 24.56 22.84 13.17
N ASN A 281 25.37 23.08 12.13
CA ASN A 281 26.30 22.12 11.50
C ASN A 281 27.24 21.37 12.45
N ARG A 282 27.13 21.55 13.77
CA ARG A 282 27.99 20.99 14.81
C ARG A 282 27.49 19.71 15.46
N ASN A 283 26.22 19.33 15.29
CA ASN A 283 25.67 18.15 15.96
C ASN A 283 25.14 17.11 14.96
N LYS A 284 25.77 15.93 14.99
CA LYS A 284 25.35 14.74 14.19
C LYS A 284 24.13 14.02 14.76
N PHE A 285 23.24 14.73 15.44
CA PHE A 285 22.05 14.13 16.00
C PHE A 285 21.03 13.84 14.88
N SER A 286 20.74 12.57 14.63
CA SER A 286 19.73 12.18 13.65
C SER A 286 18.37 11.98 14.33
N PHE A 287 17.28 12.17 13.58
CA PHE A 287 15.93 11.81 14.03
C PHE A 287 15.84 10.35 14.48
N LEU A 288 16.64 9.48 13.86
CA LEU A 288 16.75 8.06 14.21
C LEU A 288 17.41 7.85 15.59
N ASP A 289 18.43 8.62 15.92
CA ASP A 289 19.12 8.51 17.22
C ASP A 289 18.17 8.82 18.38
N TYR A 290 17.31 9.83 18.22
CA TYR A 290 16.29 10.17 19.23
C TYR A 290 15.31 9.02 19.47
N HIS A 291 14.96 8.25 18.45
CA HIS A 291 14.04 7.12 18.59
C HIS A 291 14.72 5.83 19.09
N LEU A 292 16.01 5.67 18.89
CA LEU A 292 16.77 4.50 19.35
C LEU A 292 17.07 4.57 20.85
N ASP A 293 17.34 5.76 21.37
CA ASP A 293 17.68 5.98 22.79
C ASP A 293 16.46 5.91 23.74
N ASN A 294 15.25 5.92 23.21
CA ASN A 294 14.00 5.89 23.99
C ASN A 294 13.21 4.55 23.84
N LYS A 295 13.89 3.44 23.60
CA LYS A 295 13.31 2.09 23.60
C LYS A 295 13.11 1.51 24.99
#